data_15a677e88889a1f9b97ebd30ea7d9121
#
_entry.id   15a677e88889a1f9b97ebd30ea7d9121
#
_cell.length_a   1.000
_cell.length_b   1.000
_cell.length_c   1.000
_cell.angle_alpha   90.00
_cell.angle_beta   90.00
_cell.angle_gamma   90.00
#
_symmetry.space_group_name_H-M   'P 1'
#
loop_
_entity.id
_entity.type
_entity.pdbx_description
1 polymer ?
#
loop_
_entity_poly.entity_id
_entity_poly.type
_entity_poly.pdbx_seq_one_letter_code
_entity_poly.pdbx_strand_id
1 'polypeptide(L)'
;MNAQERMARGPVWRLFLSMSLPAITVMLVMVIYNMADVYFIGRAGDTAQVAALALTGPVYGAIQGLGTLLGSGGCTAAALALGGGDKRALSAVTSFCFWGALGMGALLAAVGAAFAPNICVMLGAGADSAEYAERYVRVISLGTPCVLMAGVLSNVVRADGSMRAAMLGNGLGTLINVALDPLLIEVLGMGVEGAALATVIGNAAGCALLLRHIIRKQPGFSFAPGALKGEWRRCLNVLALGLPLAVSTLLSSCAGVLNNGLLAQYGDTAIAAMGVSGKVGMLAVMIAIGICMGIQPAISFNFGRGDAKRALEISRKTAALAFAVSALLSGACYVARDGFMAAFTSDAAVIELGRAMLAISLTACPLAGAYQACTAFLQATGKASYAIALSVLRQGALYVPCMYIMNGAAGLNGLMYTGAVTDVLAFAIAIAMCIGWKRRILRGELGEESTTAAKS
;
A
#
# COMPACT_ATOMS: atom_id res chain seq x y z
N MET A 1 -19.45 -18.57 -14.72
CA MET A 1 -18.93 -17.22 -15.09
C MET A 1 -17.45 -17.15 -14.74
N ASN A 2 -16.62 -16.85 -15.72
CA ASN A 2 -15.20 -16.59 -15.50
C ASN A 2 -14.99 -15.24 -14.76
N ALA A 3 -13.74 -14.91 -14.36
CA ALA A 3 -13.48 -13.69 -13.59
C ALA A 3 -13.86 -12.40 -14.35
N GLN A 4 -13.57 -12.35 -15.64
CA GLN A 4 -13.89 -11.21 -16.50
C GLN A 4 -15.40 -11.04 -16.70
N GLU A 5 -16.15 -12.12 -16.91
CA GLU A 5 -17.62 -12.08 -16.98
C GLU A 5 -18.24 -11.59 -15.67
N ARG A 6 -17.68 -11.97 -14.53
CA ARG A 6 -18.13 -11.48 -13.22
C ARG A 6 -17.91 -9.97 -13.09
N MET A 7 -16.74 -9.46 -13.50
CA MET A 7 -16.47 -8.02 -13.50
C MET A 7 -17.40 -7.26 -14.43
N ALA A 8 -17.69 -7.83 -15.61
CA ALA A 8 -18.53 -7.21 -16.62
C ALA A 8 -20.03 -7.14 -16.24
N ARG A 9 -20.59 -8.27 -15.79
CA ARG A 9 -22.07 -8.43 -15.67
C ARG A 9 -22.51 -8.92 -14.30
N GLY A 10 -21.57 -9.30 -13.41
CA GLY A 10 -21.90 -9.85 -12.09
C GLY A 10 -22.56 -8.80 -11.18
N PRO A 11 -23.43 -9.22 -10.24
CA PRO A 11 -23.93 -8.31 -9.21
C PRO A 11 -22.76 -7.68 -8.43
N VAL A 12 -22.82 -6.35 -8.24
CA VAL A 12 -21.71 -5.61 -7.56
C VAL A 12 -21.41 -6.18 -6.19
N TRP A 13 -22.43 -6.65 -5.48
CA TRP A 13 -22.23 -7.25 -4.15
C TRP A 13 -21.39 -8.53 -4.20
N ARG A 14 -21.58 -9.38 -5.22
CA ARG A 14 -20.73 -10.56 -5.42
C ARG A 14 -19.29 -10.20 -5.80
N LEU A 15 -19.09 -9.07 -6.49
CA LEU A 15 -17.75 -8.55 -6.75
C LEU A 15 -17.06 -8.16 -5.44
N PHE A 16 -17.72 -7.47 -4.53
CA PHE A 16 -17.15 -7.15 -3.22
C PHE A 16 -16.70 -8.41 -2.48
N LEU A 17 -17.57 -9.41 -2.33
CA LEU A 17 -17.22 -10.64 -1.65
C LEU A 17 -16.07 -11.41 -2.33
N SER A 18 -16.02 -11.44 -3.65
CA SER A 18 -15.03 -12.21 -4.38
C SER A 18 -13.69 -11.49 -4.56
N MET A 19 -13.67 -10.17 -4.49
CA MET A 19 -12.48 -9.36 -4.78
C MET A 19 -11.99 -8.57 -3.56
N SER A 20 -12.91 -7.93 -2.80
CA SER A 20 -12.49 -7.15 -1.63
C SER A 20 -12.15 -8.02 -0.43
N LEU A 21 -12.89 -9.09 -0.16
CA LEU A 21 -12.60 -9.96 0.99
C LEU A 21 -11.21 -10.59 0.93
N PRO A 22 -10.74 -11.19 -0.19
CA PRO A 22 -9.36 -11.63 -0.30
C PRO A 22 -8.33 -10.49 -0.18
N ALA A 23 -8.65 -9.29 -0.69
CA ALA A 23 -7.75 -8.14 -0.57
C ALA A 23 -7.64 -7.65 0.89
N ILE A 24 -8.74 -7.62 1.63
CA ILE A 24 -8.75 -7.31 3.08
C ILE A 24 -7.90 -8.36 3.83
N THR A 25 -8.06 -9.64 3.50
CA THR A 25 -7.25 -10.71 4.12
C THR A 25 -5.76 -10.47 3.90
N VAL A 26 -5.33 -10.07 2.69
CA VAL A 26 -3.93 -9.72 2.41
C VAL A 26 -3.45 -8.56 3.31
N MET A 27 -4.28 -7.52 3.49
CA MET A 27 -3.92 -6.38 4.34
C MET A 27 -3.79 -6.79 5.81
N LEU A 28 -4.70 -7.63 6.32
CA LEU A 28 -4.61 -8.14 7.69
C LEU A 28 -3.41 -9.05 7.90
N VAL A 29 -3.13 -9.93 6.96
CA VAL A 29 -1.94 -10.80 6.98
C VAL A 29 -0.65 -9.97 7.00
N MET A 30 -0.60 -8.88 6.24
CA MET A 30 0.54 -7.96 6.24
C MET A 30 0.77 -7.29 7.61
N VAL A 31 -0.31 -6.96 8.33
CA VAL A 31 -0.19 -6.42 9.71
C VAL A 31 0.38 -7.48 10.65
N ILE A 32 -0.14 -8.71 10.58
CA ILE A 32 0.32 -9.84 11.42
C ILE A 32 1.81 -10.11 11.17
N TYR A 33 2.22 -10.14 9.91
CA TYR A 33 3.61 -10.34 9.50
C TYR A 33 4.54 -9.29 10.14
N ASN A 34 4.22 -7.99 9.99
CA ASN A 34 5.05 -6.92 10.57
C ASN A 34 5.14 -6.99 12.11
N MET A 35 4.13 -7.58 12.76
CA MET A 35 4.15 -7.78 14.22
C MET A 35 4.99 -9.01 14.61
N ALA A 36 5.00 -10.06 13.79
CA ALA A 36 5.74 -11.29 14.07
C ALA A 36 7.25 -11.07 14.09
N ASP A 37 7.81 -10.38 13.08
CA ASP A 37 9.24 -10.08 13.00
C ASP A 37 9.72 -9.35 14.28
N VAL A 38 8.97 -8.30 14.69
CA VAL A 38 9.30 -7.52 15.90
C VAL A 38 9.20 -8.38 17.17
N TYR A 39 8.20 -9.27 17.23
CA TYR A 39 7.99 -10.14 18.37
C TYR A 39 9.13 -11.14 18.57
N PHE A 40 9.53 -11.85 17.51
CA PHE A 40 10.58 -12.86 17.59
C PHE A 40 11.96 -12.25 17.86
N ILE A 41 12.29 -11.11 17.23
CA ILE A 41 13.56 -10.42 17.51
C ILE A 41 13.56 -9.85 18.94
N GLY A 42 12.42 -9.33 19.40
CA GLY A 42 12.28 -8.85 20.80
C GLY A 42 12.48 -9.96 21.84
N ARG A 43 12.01 -11.18 21.53
CA ARG A 43 12.23 -12.35 22.41
C ARG A 43 13.68 -12.81 22.49
N ALA A 44 14.47 -12.59 21.44
CA ALA A 44 15.90 -12.91 21.46
C ALA A 44 16.70 -12.09 22.48
N GLY A 45 16.08 -11.03 23.07
CA GLY A 45 16.62 -10.30 24.23
C GLY A 45 17.74 -9.32 23.92
N ASP A 46 18.12 -9.15 22.66
CA ASP A 46 19.17 -8.22 22.24
C ASP A 46 18.56 -6.89 21.76
N THR A 47 18.67 -5.87 22.59
CA THR A 47 18.15 -4.53 22.30
C THR A 47 18.81 -3.89 21.09
N ALA A 48 20.07 -4.21 20.78
CA ALA A 48 20.80 -3.71 19.62
C ALA A 48 20.20 -4.26 18.31
N GLN A 49 19.75 -5.51 18.31
CA GLN A 49 19.07 -6.12 17.16
C GLN A 49 17.68 -5.52 16.91
N VAL A 50 16.91 -5.25 17.99
CA VAL A 50 15.61 -4.57 17.88
C VAL A 50 15.79 -3.15 17.32
N ALA A 51 16.82 -2.43 17.79
CA ALA A 51 17.15 -1.11 17.27
C ALA A 51 17.58 -1.17 15.80
N ALA A 52 18.38 -2.17 15.39
CA ALA A 52 18.79 -2.37 14.01
C ALA A 52 17.59 -2.62 13.09
N LEU A 53 16.64 -3.47 13.49
CA LEU A 53 15.42 -3.72 12.72
C LEU A 53 14.58 -2.45 12.54
N ALA A 54 14.43 -1.65 13.61
CA ALA A 54 13.69 -0.40 13.55
C ALA A 54 14.36 0.62 12.60
N LEU A 55 15.71 0.72 12.66
CA LEU A 55 16.51 1.61 11.81
C LEU A 55 16.43 1.22 10.32
N THR A 56 16.34 -0.07 10.00
CA THR A 56 16.32 -0.56 8.61
C THR A 56 14.92 -0.56 7.97
N GLY A 57 13.88 -0.32 8.76
CA GLY A 57 12.50 -0.20 8.27
C GLY A 57 12.31 0.71 7.05
N PRO A 58 12.91 1.92 6.99
CA PRO A 58 12.85 2.79 5.82
C PRO A 58 13.41 2.17 4.53
N VAL A 59 14.43 1.32 4.61
CA VAL A 59 14.99 0.62 3.44
C VAL A 59 13.96 -0.35 2.87
N TYR A 60 13.38 -1.18 3.73
CA TYR A 60 12.32 -2.10 3.32
C TYR A 60 11.09 -1.36 2.79
N GLY A 61 10.71 -0.25 3.44
CA GLY A 61 9.63 0.63 2.99
C GLY A 61 9.87 1.23 1.61
N ALA A 62 11.10 1.64 1.28
CA ALA A 62 11.47 2.14 -0.04
C ALA A 62 11.37 1.04 -1.12
N ILE A 63 11.86 -0.17 -0.82
CA ILE A 63 11.72 -1.34 -1.71
C ILE A 63 10.24 -1.63 -1.99
N GLN A 64 9.40 -1.66 -0.97
CA GLN A 64 7.95 -1.88 -1.10
C GLN A 64 7.26 -0.74 -1.87
N GLY A 65 7.67 0.51 -1.68
CA GLY A 65 7.17 1.67 -2.42
C GLY A 65 7.41 1.56 -3.92
N LEU A 66 8.63 1.14 -4.32
CA LEU A 66 8.98 0.91 -5.72
C LEU A 66 8.23 -0.29 -6.32
N GLY A 67 8.05 -1.37 -5.54
CA GLY A 67 7.20 -2.49 -5.93
C GLY A 67 5.75 -2.06 -6.15
N THR A 68 5.24 -1.17 -5.31
CA THR A 68 3.89 -0.62 -5.43
C THR A 68 3.75 0.28 -6.66
N LEU A 69 4.78 1.06 -7.01
CA LEU A 69 4.80 1.88 -8.23
C LEU A 69 4.54 1.04 -9.47
N LEU A 70 5.33 0.00 -9.68
CA LEU A 70 5.18 -0.91 -10.82
C LEU A 70 3.92 -1.78 -10.71
N GLY A 71 3.62 -2.28 -9.52
CA GLY A 71 2.53 -3.21 -9.29
C GLY A 71 1.16 -2.58 -9.45
N SER A 72 0.89 -1.45 -8.78
CA SER A 72 -0.44 -0.81 -8.84
C SER A 72 -0.71 -0.17 -10.20
N GLY A 73 0.31 0.43 -10.81
CA GLY A 73 0.23 0.94 -12.18
C GLY A 73 0.01 -0.16 -13.19
N GLY A 74 0.74 -1.27 -13.06
CA GLY A 74 0.60 -2.45 -13.89
C GLY A 74 -0.78 -3.10 -13.76
N CYS A 75 -1.31 -3.22 -12.54
CA CYS A 75 -2.66 -3.72 -12.31
C CYS A 75 -3.72 -2.88 -13.03
N THR A 76 -3.65 -1.56 -12.89
CA THR A 76 -4.60 -0.64 -13.52
C THR A 76 -4.49 -0.67 -15.04
N ALA A 77 -3.27 -0.55 -15.59
CA ALA A 77 -3.03 -0.57 -17.03
C ALA A 77 -3.44 -1.91 -17.67
N ALA A 78 -3.09 -3.03 -17.02
CA ALA A 78 -3.49 -4.36 -17.49
C ALA A 78 -5.02 -4.57 -17.44
N ALA A 79 -5.70 -4.09 -16.40
CA ALA A 79 -7.16 -4.19 -16.30
C ALA A 79 -7.88 -3.33 -17.37
N LEU A 80 -7.35 -2.13 -17.65
CA LEU A 80 -7.83 -1.29 -18.76
C LEU A 80 -7.64 -1.98 -20.11
N ALA A 81 -6.46 -2.55 -20.38
CA ALA A 81 -6.15 -3.27 -21.60
C ALA A 81 -7.03 -4.53 -21.78
N LEU A 82 -7.25 -5.30 -20.70
CA LEU A 82 -8.14 -6.44 -20.68
C LEU A 82 -9.59 -6.03 -21.01
N GLY A 83 -10.05 -4.94 -20.42
CA GLY A 83 -11.38 -4.39 -20.68
C GLY A 83 -11.56 -3.97 -22.14
N GLY A 84 -10.58 -3.30 -22.70
CA GLY A 84 -10.55 -2.86 -24.11
C GLY A 84 -10.28 -3.97 -25.12
N GLY A 85 -9.94 -5.20 -24.67
CA GLY A 85 -9.60 -6.31 -25.55
C GLY A 85 -8.24 -6.17 -26.26
N ASP A 86 -7.40 -5.22 -25.84
CA ASP A 86 -6.08 -4.97 -26.43
C ASP A 86 -5.02 -5.93 -25.88
N LYS A 87 -4.88 -7.06 -26.56
CA LYS A 87 -3.89 -8.10 -26.18
C LYS A 87 -2.45 -7.61 -26.29
N ARG A 88 -2.17 -6.66 -27.21
CA ARG A 88 -0.83 -6.12 -27.41
C ARG A 88 -0.44 -5.22 -26.23
N ALA A 89 -1.33 -4.32 -25.84
CA ALA A 89 -1.14 -3.51 -24.63
C ALA A 89 -0.98 -4.36 -23.38
N LEU A 90 -1.82 -5.38 -23.21
CA LEU A 90 -1.73 -6.31 -22.08
C LEU A 90 -0.36 -6.98 -22.02
N SER A 91 0.12 -7.53 -23.13
CA SER A 91 1.42 -8.20 -23.21
C SER A 91 2.59 -7.21 -22.93
N ALA A 92 2.51 -5.99 -23.44
CA ALA A 92 3.54 -4.97 -23.19
C ALA A 92 3.58 -4.56 -21.71
N VAL A 93 2.42 -4.28 -21.12
CA VAL A 93 2.29 -3.90 -19.69
C VAL A 93 2.82 -5.00 -18.77
N THR A 94 2.42 -6.24 -19.00
CA THR A 94 2.84 -7.36 -18.12
C THR A 94 4.32 -7.68 -18.28
N SER A 95 4.88 -7.60 -19.51
CA SER A 95 6.33 -7.71 -19.75
C SER A 95 7.09 -6.58 -19.08
N PHE A 96 6.60 -5.35 -19.17
CA PHE A 96 7.24 -4.19 -18.51
C PHE A 96 7.28 -4.35 -16.99
N CYS A 97 6.17 -4.78 -16.38
CA CYS A 97 6.10 -5.02 -14.95
C CYS A 97 7.09 -6.11 -14.52
N PHE A 98 7.21 -7.20 -15.29
CA PHE A 98 8.13 -8.30 -14.99
C PHE A 98 9.59 -7.86 -15.10
N TRP A 99 10.01 -7.33 -16.25
CA TRP A 99 11.39 -6.94 -16.49
C TRP A 99 11.79 -5.69 -15.68
N GLY A 100 10.85 -4.78 -15.45
CA GLY A 100 11.05 -3.61 -14.61
C GLY A 100 11.27 -4.01 -13.14
N ALA A 101 10.49 -4.95 -12.62
CA ALA A 101 10.70 -5.47 -11.25
C ALA A 101 12.02 -6.21 -11.11
N LEU A 102 12.38 -7.05 -12.11
CA LEU A 102 13.64 -7.79 -12.10
C LEU A 102 14.85 -6.85 -12.21
N GLY A 103 14.84 -5.92 -13.18
CA GLY A 103 15.93 -4.98 -13.42
C GLY A 103 16.12 -3.99 -12.26
N MET A 104 15.02 -3.42 -11.76
CA MET A 104 15.05 -2.53 -10.59
C MET A 104 15.50 -3.29 -9.34
N GLY A 105 15.00 -4.52 -9.16
CA GLY A 105 15.39 -5.39 -8.06
C GLY A 105 16.87 -5.73 -8.09
N ALA A 106 17.40 -6.08 -9.25
CA ALA A 106 18.84 -6.36 -9.43
C ALA A 106 19.71 -5.12 -9.19
N LEU A 107 19.27 -3.95 -9.67
CA LEU A 107 19.96 -2.68 -9.40
C LEU A 107 20.01 -2.36 -7.91
N LEU A 108 18.85 -2.46 -7.23
CA LEU A 108 18.78 -2.21 -5.80
C LEU A 108 19.54 -3.27 -4.98
N ALA A 109 19.60 -4.52 -5.44
CA ALA A 109 20.43 -5.55 -4.83
C ALA A 109 21.90 -5.20 -4.91
N ALA A 110 22.38 -4.78 -6.09
CA ALA A 110 23.77 -4.39 -6.28
C ALA A 110 24.14 -3.15 -5.44
N VAL A 111 23.32 -2.09 -5.51
CA VAL A 111 23.55 -0.84 -4.78
C VAL A 111 23.43 -1.08 -3.25
N GLY A 112 22.39 -1.74 -2.81
CA GLY A 112 22.15 -1.98 -1.38
C GLY A 112 23.20 -2.87 -0.75
N ALA A 113 23.66 -3.93 -1.44
CA ALA A 113 24.72 -4.80 -0.94
C ALA A 113 26.10 -4.10 -0.94
N ALA A 114 26.41 -3.30 -1.97
CA ALA A 114 27.67 -2.57 -2.08
C ALA A 114 27.78 -1.42 -1.08
N PHE A 115 26.68 -0.70 -0.83
CA PHE A 115 26.66 0.49 0.01
C PHE A 115 25.96 0.27 1.37
N ALA A 116 25.77 -0.98 1.80
CA ALA A 116 25.11 -1.29 3.08
C ALA A 116 25.67 -0.51 4.27
N PRO A 117 27.02 -0.41 4.49
CA PRO A 117 27.57 0.38 5.60
C PRO A 117 27.18 1.86 5.52
N ASN A 118 27.28 2.46 4.31
CA ASN A 118 26.95 3.87 4.10
C ASN A 118 25.46 4.14 4.36
N ILE A 119 24.59 3.24 3.91
CA ILE A 119 23.15 3.32 4.15
C ILE A 119 22.87 3.28 5.67
N CYS A 120 23.50 2.38 6.41
CA CYS A 120 23.33 2.29 7.86
C CYS A 120 23.82 3.55 8.60
N VAL A 121 24.93 4.13 8.18
CA VAL A 121 25.41 5.41 8.72
C VAL A 121 24.40 6.53 8.44
N MET A 122 23.86 6.61 7.22
CA MET A 122 22.83 7.61 6.86
C MET A 122 21.54 7.44 7.65
N LEU A 123 21.21 6.20 8.06
CA LEU A 123 20.05 5.92 8.90
C LEU A 123 20.28 6.21 10.38
N GLY A 124 21.51 6.57 10.77
CA GLY A 124 21.86 6.89 12.15
C GLY A 124 22.14 5.65 13.01
N ALA A 125 22.66 4.57 12.43
CA ALA A 125 23.06 3.39 13.19
C ALA A 125 24.19 3.73 14.19
N GLY A 126 23.96 3.45 15.48
CA GLY A 126 24.96 3.57 16.54
C GLY A 126 25.96 2.43 16.50
N ALA A 127 27.06 2.55 17.27
CA ALA A 127 28.13 1.56 17.28
C ALA A 127 27.64 0.13 17.56
N ASP A 128 26.68 -0.04 18.49
CA ASP A 128 26.15 -1.35 18.88
C ASP A 128 25.17 -1.95 17.86
N SER A 129 24.44 -1.13 17.12
CA SER A 129 23.42 -1.59 16.16
C SER A 129 23.92 -1.63 14.71
N ALA A 130 25.06 -0.99 14.41
CA ALA A 130 25.54 -0.81 13.03
C ALA A 130 25.81 -2.15 12.32
N GLU A 131 26.49 -3.08 12.99
CA GLU A 131 26.82 -4.39 12.40
C GLU A 131 25.56 -5.19 12.10
N TYR A 132 24.58 -5.21 13.00
CA TYR A 132 23.30 -5.90 12.79
C TYR A 132 22.48 -5.26 11.69
N ALA A 133 22.44 -3.93 11.63
CA ALA A 133 21.75 -3.19 10.58
C ALA A 133 22.38 -3.46 9.20
N GLU A 134 23.72 -3.49 9.12
CA GLU A 134 24.44 -3.79 7.88
C GLU A 134 24.13 -5.21 7.37
N ARG A 135 24.17 -6.21 8.25
CA ARG A 135 23.84 -7.60 7.92
C ARG A 135 22.40 -7.70 7.39
N TYR A 136 21.44 -7.08 8.08
CA TYR A 136 20.05 -7.04 7.63
C TYR A 136 19.90 -6.39 6.26
N VAL A 137 20.46 -5.16 6.07
CA VAL A 137 20.38 -4.42 4.81
C VAL A 137 21.01 -5.21 3.66
N ARG A 138 22.13 -5.89 3.90
CA ARG A 138 22.81 -6.69 2.89
C ARG A 138 21.95 -7.88 2.43
N VAL A 139 21.37 -8.62 3.37
CA VAL A 139 20.50 -9.79 3.04
C VAL A 139 19.22 -9.35 2.33
N ILE A 140 18.53 -8.34 2.87
CA ILE A 140 17.27 -7.87 2.27
C ILE A 140 17.49 -7.25 0.89
N SER A 141 18.63 -6.56 0.70
CA SER A 141 19.02 -6.00 -0.60
C SER A 141 19.25 -7.09 -1.63
N LEU A 142 20.03 -8.13 -1.31
CA LEU A 142 20.22 -9.26 -2.20
C LEU A 142 18.91 -9.99 -2.56
N GLY A 143 17.96 -10.03 -1.61
CA GLY A 143 16.62 -10.57 -1.82
C GLY A 143 15.63 -9.64 -2.54
N THR A 144 15.99 -8.38 -2.79
CA THR A 144 15.09 -7.38 -3.39
C THR A 144 14.46 -7.81 -4.71
N PRO A 145 15.14 -8.52 -5.63
CA PRO A 145 14.49 -9.03 -6.84
C PRO A 145 13.27 -9.90 -6.55
N CYS A 146 13.36 -10.78 -5.55
CA CYS A 146 12.24 -11.64 -5.13
C CYS A 146 11.13 -10.82 -4.47
N VAL A 147 11.48 -9.88 -3.59
CA VAL A 147 10.53 -9.02 -2.86
C VAL A 147 9.73 -8.15 -3.84
N LEU A 148 10.42 -7.44 -4.75
CA LEU A 148 9.76 -6.62 -5.78
C LEU A 148 8.90 -7.46 -6.71
N MET A 149 9.42 -8.59 -7.19
CA MET A 149 8.71 -9.47 -8.09
C MET A 149 7.43 -10.01 -7.44
N ALA A 150 7.48 -10.47 -6.19
CA ALA A 150 6.31 -10.95 -5.46
C ALA A 150 5.23 -9.86 -5.36
N GLY A 151 5.62 -8.63 -4.97
CA GLY A 151 4.72 -7.48 -4.89
C GLY A 151 4.09 -7.11 -6.24
N VAL A 152 4.90 -7.03 -7.28
CA VAL A 152 4.45 -6.68 -8.65
C VAL A 152 3.54 -7.76 -9.22
N LEU A 153 3.91 -9.03 -9.15
CA LEU A 153 3.08 -10.14 -9.66
C LEU A 153 1.77 -10.26 -8.89
N SER A 154 1.78 -10.05 -7.57
CA SER A 154 0.55 -10.03 -6.76
C SER A 154 -0.43 -8.96 -7.24
N ASN A 155 0.07 -7.78 -7.61
CA ASN A 155 -0.73 -6.71 -8.18
C ASN A 155 -1.22 -7.04 -9.60
N VAL A 156 -0.34 -7.50 -10.47
CA VAL A 156 -0.64 -7.83 -11.87
C VAL A 156 -1.69 -8.95 -11.99
N VAL A 157 -1.59 -10.00 -11.17
CA VAL A 157 -2.57 -11.09 -11.11
C VAL A 157 -3.98 -10.60 -10.78
N ARG A 158 -4.11 -9.49 -10.04
CA ARG A 158 -5.42 -8.90 -9.71
C ARG A 158 -6.12 -8.26 -10.89
N ALA A 159 -5.39 -7.89 -11.94
CA ALA A 159 -5.94 -7.18 -13.10
C ALA A 159 -7.07 -7.95 -13.81
N ASP A 160 -7.01 -9.27 -13.84
CA ASP A 160 -8.06 -10.13 -14.43
C ASP A 160 -9.14 -10.57 -13.42
N GLY A 161 -9.08 -10.06 -12.17
CA GLY A 161 -9.99 -10.42 -11.09
C GLY A 161 -9.58 -11.66 -10.29
N SER A 162 -8.36 -12.21 -10.47
CA SER A 162 -7.84 -13.38 -9.74
C SER A 162 -7.34 -13.01 -8.33
N MET A 163 -8.17 -12.31 -7.54
CA MET A 163 -7.83 -11.86 -6.17
C MET A 163 -7.43 -13.02 -5.25
N ARG A 164 -8.06 -14.19 -5.40
CA ARG A 164 -7.72 -15.36 -4.59
C ARG A 164 -6.31 -15.86 -4.84
N ALA A 165 -5.82 -15.77 -6.09
CA ALA A 165 -4.45 -16.14 -6.40
C ALA A 165 -3.44 -15.19 -5.76
N ALA A 166 -3.72 -13.87 -5.79
CA ALA A 166 -2.91 -12.88 -5.09
C ALA A 166 -2.90 -13.12 -3.57
N MET A 167 -4.07 -13.41 -2.97
CA MET A 167 -4.19 -13.73 -1.55
C MET A 167 -3.39 -14.99 -1.19
N LEU A 168 -3.49 -16.05 -1.99
CA LEU A 168 -2.76 -17.31 -1.73
C LEU A 168 -1.25 -17.11 -1.88
N GLY A 169 -0.79 -16.34 -2.89
CA GLY A 169 0.63 -16.05 -3.08
C GLY A 169 1.23 -15.27 -1.89
N ASN A 170 0.58 -14.18 -1.50
CA ASN A 170 1.02 -13.38 -0.36
C ASN A 170 0.88 -14.16 0.96
N GLY A 171 -0.25 -14.85 1.16
CA GLY A 171 -0.49 -15.65 2.36
C GLY A 171 0.50 -16.80 2.54
N LEU A 172 0.86 -17.51 1.47
CA LEU A 172 1.89 -18.54 1.51
C LEU A 172 3.25 -17.91 1.87
N GLY A 173 3.60 -16.80 1.24
CA GLY A 173 4.86 -16.10 1.54
C GLY A 173 4.95 -15.69 2.99
N THR A 174 3.88 -15.09 3.54
CA THR A 174 3.82 -14.70 4.96
C THR A 174 3.85 -15.91 5.89
N LEU A 175 3.12 -16.98 5.57
CA LEU A 175 3.11 -18.20 6.40
C LEU A 175 4.50 -18.83 6.49
N ILE A 176 5.22 -18.89 5.35
CA ILE A 176 6.59 -19.40 5.31
C ILE A 176 7.53 -18.50 6.11
N ASN A 177 7.42 -17.19 5.96
CA ASN A 177 8.22 -16.24 6.73
C ASN A 177 8.00 -16.44 8.24
N VAL A 178 6.76 -16.36 8.74
CA VAL A 178 6.43 -16.53 10.16
C VAL A 178 6.86 -17.90 10.71
N ALA A 179 6.82 -18.96 9.87
CA ALA A 179 7.28 -20.29 10.26
C ALA A 179 8.82 -20.39 10.32
N LEU A 180 9.52 -19.64 9.47
CA LEU A 180 10.99 -19.61 9.44
C LEU A 180 11.57 -18.68 10.51
N ASP A 181 10.87 -17.66 10.96
CA ASP A 181 11.37 -16.72 11.96
C ASP A 181 11.89 -17.40 13.22
N PRO A 182 11.12 -18.21 13.95
CA PRO A 182 11.64 -18.89 15.15
C PRO A 182 12.81 -19.82 14.83
N LEU A 183 12.81 -20.47 13.67
CA LEU A 183 13.89 -21.36 13.26
C LEU A 183 15.19 -20.60 12.98
N LEU A 184 15.12 -19.53 12.19
CA LEU A 184 16.31 -18.79 11.78
C LEU A 184 16.79 -17.83 12.88
N ILE A 185 15.86 -17.19 13.60
CA ILE A 185 16.20 -16.19 14.63
C ILE A 185 16.64 -16.87 15.91
N GLU A 186 15.81 -17.80 16.47
CA GLU A 186 16.05 -18.38 17.81
C GLU A 186 16.89 -19.65 17.72
N VAL A 187 16.52 -20.64 16.88
CA VAL A 187 17.19 -21.96 16.86
C VAL A 187 18.56 -21.90 16.21
N LEU A 188 18.69 -21.21 15.06
CA LEU A 188 19.95 -21.04 14.35
C LEU A 188 20.76 -19.83 14.84
N GLY A 189 20.20 -18.98 15.70
CA GLY A 189 20.88 -17.83 16.30
C GLY A 189 21.26 -16.73 15.31
N MET A 190 20.60 -16.66 14.14
CA MET A 190 20.93 -15.68 13.09
C MET A 190 20.40 -14.26 13.42
N GLY A 191 19.52 -14.11 14.40
CA GLY A 191 18.97 -12.81 14.80
C GLY A 191 18.31 -12.05 13.63
N VAL A 192 18.66 -10.76 13.47
CA VAL A 192 18.09 -9.90 12.42
C VAL A 192 18.39 -10.38 10.99
N GLU A 193 19.53 -11.05 10.79
CA GLU A 193 19.88 -11.64 9.50
C GLU A 193 18.92 -12.79 9.15
N GLY A 194 18.55 -13.58 10.15
CA GLY A 194 17.56 -14.66 10.03
C GLY A 194 16.18 -14.11 9.63
N ALA A 195 15.72 -13.02 10.25
CA ALA A 195 14.48 -12.34 9.89
C ALA A 195 14.48 -11.83 8.43
N ALA A 196 15.59 -11.20 8.00
CA ALA A 196 15.75 -10.78 6.61
C ALA A 196 15.69 -11.97 5.64
N LEU A 197 16.34 -13.08 5.97
CA LEU A 197 16.36 -14.29 5.14
C LEU A 197 14.99 -14.95 5.09
N ALA A 198 14.27 -15.04 6.20
CA ALA A 198 12.89 -15.54 6.25
C ALA A 198 11.96 -14.72 5.33
N THR A 199 12.12 -13.40 5.37
CA THR A 199 11.40 -12.46 4.50
C THR A 199 11.68 -12.73 3.02
N VAL A 200 12.94 -12.91 2.64
CA VAL A 200 13.34 -13.19 1.25
C VAL A 200 12.79 -14.53 0.78
N ILE A 201 12.93 -15.58 1.59
CA ILE A 201 12.44 -16.94 1.26
C ILE A 201 10.91 -16.93 1.12
N GLY A 202 10.20 -16.28 2.05
CA GLY A 202 8.75 -16.14 1.98
C GLY A 202 8.29 -15.45 0.69
N ASN A 203 8.91 -14.31 0.36
CA ASN A 203 8.59 -13.61 -0.89
C ASN A 203 8.95 -14.42 -2.14
N ALA A 204 10.06 -15.15 -2.14
CA ALA A 204 10.44 -16.02 -3.25
C ALA A 204 9.42 -17.17 -3.47
N ALA A 205 8.92 -17.77 -2.40
CA ALA A 205 7.87 -18.80 -2.48
C ALA A 205 6.54 -18.23 -2.99
N GLY A 206 6.14 -17.06 -2.48
CA GLY A 206 4.96 -16.34 -2.99
C GLY A 206 5.09 -15.97 -4.46
N CYS A 207 6.25 -15.47 -4.88
CA CYS A 207 6.58 -15.15 -6.27
C CYS A 207 6.44 -16.38 -7.18
N ALA A 208 7.01 -17.52 -6.77
CA ALA A 208 6.96 -18.77 -7.54
C ALA A 208 5.52 -19.25 -7.74
N LEU A 209 4.67 -19.16 -6.71
CA LEU A 209 3.25 -19.53 -6.79
C LEU A 209 2.49 -18.59 -7.75
N LEU A 210 2.71 -17.29 -7.66
CA LEU A 210 2.07 -16.30 -8.52
C LEU A 210 2.51 -16.46 -9.98
N LEU A 211 3.79 -16.67 -10.22
CA LEU A 211 4.34 -16.93 -11.56
C LEU A 211 3.75 -18.18 -12.19
N ARG A 212 3.68 -19.29 -11.40
CA ARG A 212 3.00 -20.52 -11.84
C ARG A 212 1.53 -20.27 -12.20
N HIS A 213 0.82 -19.43 -11.41
CA HIS A 213 -0.58 -19.09 -11.68
C HIS A 213 -0.72 -18.33 -13.00
N ILE A 214 0.12 -17.31 -13.23
CA ILE A 214 0.10 -16.52 -14.46
C ILE A 214 0.36 -17.42 -15.68
N ILE A 215 1.43 -18.20 -15.66
CA ILE A 215 1.82 -19.06 -16.79
C ILE A 215 0.72 -20.07 -17.13
N ARG A 216 0.03 -20.62 -16.12
CA ARG A 216 -0.97 -21.66 -16.34
C ARG A 216 -2.37 -21.17 -16.64
N LYS A 217 -2.76 -20.00 -16.09
CA LYS A 217 -4.16 -19.57 -16.07
C LYS A 217 -4.44 -18.23 -16.73
N GLN A 218 -3.38 -17.50 -17.15
CA GLN A 218 -3.51 -16.17 -17.74
C GLN A 218 -2.80 -16.08 -19.11
N PRO A 219 -3.31 -16.76 -20.16
CA PRO A 219 -2.61 -16.88 -21.44
C PRO A 219 -2.43 -15.54 -22.18
N GLY A 220 -3.12 -14.47 -21.76
CA GLY A 220 -2.93 -13.13 -22.32
C GLY A 220 -1.76 -12.35 -21.71
N PHE A 221 -1.19 -12.83 -20.61
CA PHE A 221 -0.04 -12.21 -19.96
C PHE A 221 1.25 -12.73 -20.59
N SER A 222 2.18 -11.85 -20.86
CA SER A 222 3.45 -12.18 -21.52
C SER A 222 4.62 -11.66 -20.71
N PHE A 223 5.70 -12.43 -20.71
CA PHE A 223 7.02 -12.04 -20.18
C PHE A 223 8.07 -11.90 -21.28
N ALA A 224 7.66 -11.95 -22.56
CA ALA A 224 8.57 -11.84 -23.67
C ALA A 224 9.14 -10.40 -23.79
N PRO A 225 10.47 -10.19 -23.78
CA PRO A 225 11.04 -8.86 -23.94
C PRO A 225 10.65 -8.18 -25.25
N GLY A 226 10.36 -8.99 -26.28
CA GLY A 226 9.90 -8.51 -27.59
C GLY A 226 8.56 -7.77 -27.54
N ALA A 227 7.72 -8.02 -26.54
CA ALA A 227 6.45 -7.31 -26.35
C ALA A 227 6.63 -5.83 -25.98
N LEU A 228 7.83 -5.41 -25.57
CA LEU A 228 8.16 -4.02 -25.22
C LEU A 228 8.48 -3.16 -26.45
N LYS A 229 8.81 -3.80 -27.60
CA LYS A 229 9.23 -3.07 -28.80
C LYS A 229 8.12 -2.18 -29.34
N GLY A 230 8.40 -0.87 -29.37
CA GLY A 230 7.46 0.14 -29.86
C GLY A 230 6.37 0.57 -28.87
N GLU A 231 6.32 0.00 -27.66
CA GLU A 231 5.25 0.23 -26.68
C GLU A 231 5.71 1.10 -25.49
N TRP A 232 6.77 1.87 -25.65
CA TRP A 232 7.39 2.62 -24.56
C TRP A 232 6.42 3.61 -23.86
N ARG A 233 5.50 4.22 -24.62
CA ARG A 233 4.48 5.12 -24.06
C ARG A 233 3.54 4.39 -23.10
N ARG A 234 3.16 3.16 -23.44
CA ARG A 234 2.34 2.31 -22.56
C ARG A 234 3.09 1.92 -21.29
N CYS A 235 4.40 1.67 -21.41
CA CYS A 235 5.27 1.41 -20.26
C CYS A 235 5.36 2.64 -19.34
N LEU A 236 5.52 3.84 -19.89
CA LEU A 236 5.50 5.08 -19.08
C LEU A 236 4.14 5.32 -18.42
N ASN A 237 3.06 4.96 -19.08
CA ASN A 237 1.72 5.06 -18.49
C ASN A 237 1.56 4.16 -17.25
N VAL A 238 2.22 2.99 -17.21
CA VAL A 238 2.28 2.15 -16.01
C VAL A 238 2.89 2.91 -14.84
N LEU A 239 4.03 3.58 -15.07
CA LEU A 239 4.67 4.38 -14.02
C LEU A 239 3.78 5.54 -13.58
N ALA A 240 3.17 6.25 -14.53
CA ALA A 240 2.25 7.35 -14.22
C ALA A 240 1.05 6.89 -13.36
N LEU A 241 0.46 5.73 -13.69
CA LEU A 241 -0.68 5.18 -12.95
C LEU A 241 -0.29 4.63 -11.55
N GLY A 242 0.97 4.22 -11.36
CA GLY A 242 1.48 3.77 -10.06
C GLY A 242 2.00 4.90 -9.17
N LEU A 243 2.40 6.03 -9.78
CA LEU A 243 3.00 7.17 -9.08
C LEU A 243 2.15 7.75 -7.93
N PRO A 244 0.81 7.86 -8.04
CA PRO A 244 -0.01 8.39 -6.94
C PRO A 244 0.22 7.69 -5.61
N LEU A 245 0.28 6.36 -5.64
CA LEU A 245 0.44 5.55 -4.43
C LEU A 245 1.88 5.61 -3.90
N ALA A 246 2.87 5.58 -4.78
CA ALA A 246 4.28 5.72 -4.40
C ALA A 246 4.55 7.10 -3.75
N VAL A 247 4.08 8.18 -4.37
CA VAL A 247 4.18 9.55 -3.84
C VAL A 247 3.45 9.68 -2.50
N SER A 248 2.25 9.10 -2.40
CA SER A 248 1.51 9.10 -1.13
C SER A 248 2.30 8.44 0.00
N THR A 249 2.93 7.30 -0.27
CA THR A 249 3.75 6.58 0.71
C THR A 249 4.96 7.40 1.16
N LEU A 250 5.70 7.98 0.21
CA LEU A 250 6.87 8.81 0.52
C LEU A 250 6.48 10.05 1.34
N LEU A 251 5.46 10.78 0.90
CA LEU A 251 5.00 11.98 1.61
C LEU A 251 4.45 11.65 2.99
N SER A 252 3.76 10.51 3.16
CA SER A 252 3.28 10.04 4.46
C SER A 252 4.44 9.76 5.42
N SER A 253 5.53 9.16 4.92
CA SER A 253 6.73 8.91 5.72
C SER A 253 7.40 10.21 6.15
N CYS A 254 7.57 11.16 5.22
CA CYS A 254 8.11 12.49 5.54
C CYS A 254 7.23 13.25 6.55
N ALA A 255 5.92 13.23 6.35
CA ALA A 255 4.96 13.85 7.27
C ALA A 255 5.02 13.22 8.67
N GLY A 256 5.20 11.89 8.75
CA GLY A 256 5.39 11.18 10.02
C GLY A 256 6.64 11.61 10.77
N VAL A 257 7.78 11.79 10.08
CA VAL A 257 9.03 12.30 10.67
C VAL A 257 8.83 13.71 11.22
N LEU A 258 8.22 14.59 10.44
CA LEU A 258 7.92 15.99 10.87
C LEU A 258 6.98 16.00 12.08
N ASN A 259 5.94 15.17 12.06
CA ASN A 259 4.99 15.06 13.16
C ASN A 259 5.66 14.58 14.46
N ASN A 260 6.52 13.57 14.37
CA ASN A 260 7.27 13.08 15.52
C ASN A 260 8.25 14.13 16.05
N GLY A 261 8.87 14.93 15.16
CA GLY A 261 9.72 16.05 15.55
C GLY A 261 8.98 17.13 16.33
N LEU A 262 7.72 17.43 15.96
CA LEU A 262 6.88 18.36 16.72
C LEU A 262 6.38 17.74 18.05
N LEU A 263 6.00 16.46 18.04
CA LEU A 263 5.57 15.74 19.24
C LEU A 263 6.68 15.64 20.29
N ALA A 264 7.95 15.58 19.87
CA ALA A 264 9.10 15.54 20.79
C ALA A 264 9.15 16.77 21.71
N GLN A 265 8.60 17.92 21.31
CA GLN A 265 8.51 19.12 22.14
C GLN A 265 7.55 18.94 23.33
N TYR A 266 6.66 17.97 23.28
CA TYR A 266 5.67 17.67 24.32
C TYR A 266 6.04 16.44 25.17
N GLY A 267 7.23 15.88 24.94
CA GLY A 267 7.80 14.75 25.70
C GLY A 267 7.47 13.38 25.13
N ASP A 268 8.14 12.37 25.68
CA ASP A 268 8.08 10.98 25.22
C ASP A 268 6.69 10.35 25.37
N THR A 269 5.93 10.78 26.38
CA THR A 269 4.54 10.35 26.58
C THR A 269 3.65 10.69 25.38
N ALA A 270 3.84 11.88 24.76
CA ALA A 270 3.06 12.30 23.60
C ALA A 270 3.43 11.46 22.36
N ILE A 271 4.71 11.14 22.17
CA ILE A 271 5.18 10.27 21.07
C ILE A 271 4.62 8.86 21.25
N ALA A 272 4.72 8.30 22.46
CA ALA A 272 4.22 6.97 22.77
C ALA A 272 2.70 6.87 22.57
N ALA A 273 1.95 7.85 23.07
CA ALA A 273 0.50 7.91 22.93
C ALA A 273 0.05 7.99 21.46
N MET A 274 0.71 8.84 20.65
CA MET A 274 0.46 8.93 19.20
C MET A 274 0.82 7.64 18.49
N GLY A 275 1.93 7.00 18.85
CA GLY A 275 2.37 5.72 18.28
C GLY A 275 1.35 4.59 18.51
N VAL A 276 0.84 4.45 19.74
CA VAL A 276 -0.17 3.43 20.07
C VAL A 276 -1.51 3.75 19.41
N SER A 277 -2.01 4.99 19.53
CA SER A 277 -3.28 5.40 18.91
C SER A 277 -3.25 5.25 17.39
N GLY A 278 -2.13 5.58 16.76
CA GLY A 278 -1.91 5.42 15.32
C GLY A 278 -2.00 3.97 14.86
N LYS A 279 -1.43 3.02 15.62
CA LYS A 279 -1.52 1.57 15.29
C LYS A 279 -2.97 1.07 15.32
N VAL A 280 -3.75 1.49 16.31
CA VAL A 280 -5.18 1.11 16.41
C VAL A 280 -5.99 1.75 15.28
N GLY A 281 -5.79 3.04 15.00
CA GLY A 281 -6.45 3.73 13.89
C GLY A 281 -6.12 3.12 12.52
N MET A 282 -4.89 2.63 12.33
CA MET A 282 -4.45 1.99 11.10
C MET A 282 -5.28 0.75 10.74
N LEU A 283 -5.77 -0.03 11.72
CA LEU A 283 -6.60 -1.22 11.46
C LEU A 283 -7.88 -0.87 10.68
N ALA A 284 -8.58 0.19 11.10
CA ALA A 284 -9.81 0.64 10.42
C ALA A 284 -9.53 1.11 8.98
N VAL A 285 -8.44 1.83 8.77
CA VAL A 285 -8.03 2.35 7.45
C VAL A 285 -7.57 1.23 6.52
N MET A 286 -6.84 0.22 7.01
CA MET A 286 -6.35 -0.91 6.21
C MET A 286 -7.49 -1.71 5.58
N ILE A 287 -8.59 -1.89 6.27
CA ILE A 287 -9.78 -2.58 5.72
C ILE A 287 -10.40 -1.77 4.58
N ALA A 288 -10.51 -0.45 4.71
CA ALA A 288 -10.99 0.41 3.63
C ALA A 288 -10.07 0.38 2.41
N ILE A 289 -8.75 0.40 2.62
CA ILE A 289 -7.76 0.25 1.55
C ILE A 289 -7.95 -1.11 0.86
N GLY A 290 -8.12 -2.19 1.61
CA GLY A 290 -8.38 -3.53 1.07
C GLY A 290 -9.66 -3.57 0.20
N ILE A 291 -10.74 -2.91 0.62
CA ILE A 291 -11.97 -2.79 -0.17
C ILE A 291 -11.67 -2.09 -1.51
N CYS A 292 -11.02 -0.93 -1.46
CA CYS A 292 -10.74 -0.11 -2.64
C CYS A 292 -9.76 -0.81 -3.60
N MET A 293 -8.66 -1.35 -3.09
CA MET A 293 -7.69 -2.10 -3.89
C MET A 293 -8.27 -3.37 -4.51
N GLY A 294 -9.19 -4.02 -3.78
CA GLY A 294 -9.87 -5.21 -4.28
C GLY A 294 -10.74 -4.93 -5.51
N ILE A 295 -11.48 -3.84 -5.49
CA ILE A 295 -12.44 -3.49 -6.54
C ILE A 295 -11.83 -2.66 -7.68
N GLN A 296 -10.71 -2.00 -7.48
CA GLN A 296 -10.06 -1.15 -8.48
C GLN A 296 -9.92 -1.81 -9.85
N PRO A 297 -9.50 -3.09 -10.00
CA PRO A 297 -9.41 -3.75 -11.30
C PRO A 297 -10.77 -3.89 -12.00
N ALA A 298 -11.86 -4.08 -11.25
CA ALA A 298 -13.20 -4.17 -11.84
C ALA A 298 -13.66 -2.81 -12.39
N ILE A 299 -13.33 -1.70 -11.74
CA ILE A 299 -13.59 -0.35 -12.25
C ILE A 299 -12.79 -0.13 -13.53
N SER A 300 -11.47 -0.41 -13.52
CA SER A 300 -10.58 -0.26 -14.68
C SER A 300 -11.03 -1.10 -15.86
N PHE A 301 -11.38 -2.37 -15.63
CA PHE A 301 -11.86 -3.29 -16.65
C PHE A 301 -13.13 -2.77 -17.36
N ASN A 302 -14.15 -2.33 -16.59
CA ASN A 302 -15.38 -1.83 -17.18
C ASN A 302 -15.17 -0.48 -17.89
N PHE A 303 -14.29 0.38 -17.34
CA PHE A 303 -13.93 1.62 -17.99
C PHE A 303 -13.19 1.37 -19.32
N GLY A 304 -12.23 0.42 -19.35
CA GLY A 304 -11.56 -0.01 -20.57
C GLY A 304 -12.49 -0.61 -21.63
N ARG A 305 -13.58 -1.26 -21.22
CA ARG A 305 -14.65 -1.74 -22.14
C ARG A 305 -15.52 -0.63 -22.73
N GLY A 306 -15.37 0.61 -22.26
CA GLY A 306 -16.30 1.69 -22.61
C GLY A 306 -17.60 1.70 -21.79
N ASP A 307 -17.79 0.79 -20.83
CA ASP A 307 -18.95 0.75 -19.96
C ASP A 307 -18.75 1.69 -18.75
N ALA A 308 -18.74 2.98 -19.05
CA ALA A 308 -18.55 4.02 -18.05
C ALA A 308 -19.68 4.03 -16.98
N LYS A 309 -20.91 3.66 -17.36
CA LYS A 309 -22.04 3.60 -16.42
C LYS A 309 -21.79 2.53 -15.36
N ARG A 310 -21.32 1.36 -15.79
CA ARG A 310 -20.99 0.27 -14.88
C ARG A 310 -19.80 0.60 -13.98
N ALA A 311 -18.74 1.19 -14.54
CA ALA A 311 -17.59 1.66 -13.77
C ALA A 311 -17.99 2.66 -12.67
N LEU A 312 -18.87 3.63 -13.00
CA LEU A 312 -19.40 4.60 -12.04
C LEU A 312 -20.30 3.96 -10.97
N GLU A 313 -21.14 2.98 -11.35
CA GLU A 313 -21.97 2.23 -10.41
C GLU A 313 -21.10 1.50 -9.37
N ILE A 314 -20.09 0.75 -9.84
CA ILE A 314 -19.17 0.03 -8.98
C ILE A 314 -18.43 1.01 -8.05
N SER A 315 -17.89 2.11 -8.59
CA SER A 315 -17.18 3.12 -7.82
C SER A 315 -18.03 3.76 -6.73
N ARG A 316 -19.29 4.15 -7.06
CA ARG A 316 -20.20 4.74 -6.06
C ARG A 316 -20.53 3.77 -4.92
N LYS A 317 -20.79 2.50 -5.26
CA LYS A 317 -21.05 1.46 -4.25
C LYS A 317 -19.80 1.15 -3.42
N THR A 318 -18.61 1.22 -4.04
CA THR A 318 -17.33 1.08 -3.32
C THR A 318 -17.13 2.20 -2.31
N ALA A 319 -17.38 3.44 -2.70
CA ALA A 319 -17.25 4.59 -1.79
C ALA A 319 -18.22 4.49 -0.61
N ALA A 320 -19.48 4.10 -0.87
CA ALA A 320 -20.48 3.90 0.17
C ALA A 320 -20.10 2.75 1.13
N LEU A 321 -19.59 1.63 0.58
CA LEU A 321 -19.14 0.49 1.39
C LEU A 321 -17.90 0.84 2.21
N ALA A 322 -16.91 1.48 1.61
CA ALA A 322 -15.69 1.88 2.32
C ALA A 322 -16.01 2.87 3.45
N PHE A 323 -16.88 3.83 3.21
CA PHE A 323 -17.37 4.75 4.25
C PHE A 323 -18.09 4.00 5.37
N ALA A 324 -19.07 3.16 5.03
CA ALA A 324 -19.90 2.45 6.02
C ALA A 324 -19.06 1.48 6.88
N VAL A 325 -18.16 0.72 6.26
CA VAL A 325 -17.27 -0.21 6.97
C VAL A 325 -16.29 0.54 7.85
N SER A 326 -15.68 1.64 7.34
CA SER A 326 -14.80 2.47 8.17
C SER A 326 -15.55 3.11 9.34
N ALA A 327 -16.79 3.57 9.16
CA ALA A 327 -17.61 4.13 10.21
C ALA A 327 -17.95 3.07 11.29
N LEU A 328 -18.32 1.87 10.87
CA LEU A 328 -18.61 0.76 11.78
C LEU A 328 -17.38 0.37 12.60
N LEU A 329 -16.24 0.20 11.94
CA LEU A 329 -15.00 -0.15 12.62
C LEU A 329 -14.49 0.95 13.52
N SER A 330 -14.57 2.22 13.08
CA SER A 330 -14.22 3.36 13.94
C SER A 330 -15.12 3.43 15.16
N GLY A 331 -16.42 3.19 15.01
CA GLY A 331 -17.35 3.10 16.13
C GLY A 331 -17.01 1.95 17.10
N ALA A 332 -16.70 0.76 16.57
CA ALA A 332 -16.27 -0.37 17.38
C ALA A 332 -14.96 -0.09 18.12
N CYS A 333 -13.94 0.46 17.44
CA CYS A 333 -12.68 0.87 18.06
C CYS A 333 -12.87 1.99 19.08
N TYR A 334 -13.80 2.91 18.83
CA TYR A 334 -14.12 3.99 19.79
C TYR A 334 -14.70 3.45 21.08
N VAL A 335 -15.62 2.48 21.01
CA VAL A 335 -16.20 1.81 22.20
C VAL A 335 -15.14 1.00 22.93
N ALA A 336 -14.26 0.30 22.21
CA ALA A 336 -13.21 -0.55 22.76
C ALA A 336 -11.89 0.17 23.04
N ARG A 337 -11.81 1.51 22.89
CA ARG A 337 -10.56 2.28 22.93
C ARG A 337 -9.75 2.09 24.23
N ASP A 338 -10.44 1.95 25.36
CA ASP A 338 -9.82 1.77 26.67
C ASP A 338 -9.09 0.41 26.75
N GLY A 339 -9.74 -0.64 26.26
CA GLY A 339 -9.14 -1.97 26.18
C GLY A 339 -7.97 -2.03 25.19
N PHE A 340 -8.09 -1.37 24.05
CA PHE A 340 -6.98 -1.28 23.09
C PHE A 340 -5.76 -0.56 23.69
N MET A 341 -5.96 0.60 24.32
CA MET A 341 -4.85 1.34 24.93
C MET A 341 -4.18 0.51 26.04
N ALA A 342 -4.96 -0.11 26.93
CA ALA A 342 -4.44 -0.95 28.00
C ALA A 342 -3.71 -2.22 27.51
N ALA A 343 -4.06 -2.75 26.33
CA ALA A 343 -3.39 -3.89 25.73
C ALA A 343 -1.99 -3.56 25.19
N PHE A 344 -1.72 -2.28 24.83
CA PHE A 344 -0.43 -1.86 24.25
C PHE A 344 0.55 -1.25 25.28
N THR A 345 0.04 -0.73 26.39
CA THR A 345 0.87 -0.08 27.43
C THR A 345 0.20 -0.14 28.79
N SER A 346 1.02 -0.19 29.85
CA SER A 346 0.59 -0.09 31.24
C SER A 346 0.77 1.32 31.84
N ASP A 347 1.37 2.26 31.08
CA ASP A 347 1.59 3.64 31.53
C ASP A 347 0.26 4.43 31.49
N ALA A 348 -0.22 4.86 32.66
CA ALA A 348 -1.48 5.55 32.81
C ALA A 348 -1.53 6.89 32.04
N ALA A 349 -0.41 7.64 31.98
CA ALA A 349 -0.33 8.91 31.27
C ALA A 349 -0.42 8.69 29.75
N VAL A 350 0.24 7.65 29.22
CA VAL A 350 0.15 7.27 27.80
C VAL A 350 -1.26 6.80 27.46
N ILE A 351 -1.91 6.04 28.35
CA ILE A 351 -3.30 5.57 28.14
C ILE A 351 -4.27 6.76 28.08
N GLU A 352 -4.19 7.70 29.01
CA GLU A 352 -5.08 8.85 29.06
C GLU A 352 -4.95 9.73 27.80
N LEU A 353 -3.74 10.11 27.46
CA LEU A 353 -3.47 10.93 26.28
C LEU A 353 -3.80 10.19 24.98
N GLY A 354 -3.40 8.92 24.85
CA GLY A 354 -3.65 8.09 23.68
C GLY A 354 -5.13 7.81 23.45
N ARG A 355 -5.94 7.72 24.51
CA ARG A 355 -7.39 7.61 24.43
C ARG A 355 -8.02 8.83 23.75
N ALA A 356 -7.56 10.03 24.09
CA ALA A 356 -8.03 11.27 23.45
C ALA A 356 -7.57 11.33 21.97
N MET A 357 -6.30 11.04 21.70
CA MET A 357 -5.74 11.00 20.33
C MET A 357 -6.47 9.99 19.44
N LEU A 358 -6.71 8.79 19.96
CA LEU A 358 -7.45 7.74 19.25
C LEU A 358 -8.89 8.15 18.96
N ALA A 359 -9.60 8.72 19.94
CA ALA A 359 -10.96 9.18 19.78
C ALA A 359 -11.08 10.21 18.63
N ILE A 360 -10.18 11.19 18.58
CA ILE A 360 -10.13 12.20 17.52
C ILE A 360 -9.84 11.56 16.17
N SER A 361 -8.81 10.71 16.07
CA SER A 361 -8.43 10.02 14.83
C SER A 361 -9.59 9.18 14.27
N LEU A 362 -10.30 8.45 15.11
CA LEU A 362 -11.40 7.58 14.69
C LEU A 362 -12.60 8.36 14.11
N THR A 363 -12.81 9.61 14.49
CA THR A 363 -13.91 10.43 13.93
C THR A 363 -13.71 10.73 12.43
N ALA A 364 -12.47 10.82 11.96
CA ALA A 364 -12.14 11.11 10.57
C ALA A 364 -11.95 9.86 9.70
N CYS A 365 -11.75 8.68 10.29
CA CYS A 365 -11.54 7.43 9.54
C CYS A 365 -12.62 7.12 8.47
N PRO A 366 -13.92 7.38 8.69
CA PRO A 366 -14.94 7.18 7.65
C PRO A 366 -14.68 8.02 6.40
N LEU A 367 -14.23 9.27 6.59
CA LEU A 367 -13.90 10.19 5.49
C LEU A 367 -12.62 9.76 4.80
N ALA A 368 -11.63 9.26 5.54
CA ALA A 368 -10.41 8.69 4.97
C ALA A 368 -10.73 7.47 4.08
N GLY A 369 -11.66 6.59 4.49
CA GLY A 369 -12.14 5.46 3.66
C GLY A 369 -12.81 5.91 2.37
N ALA A 370 -13.67 6.91 2.43
CA ALA A 370 -14.32 7.49 1.25
C ALA A 370 -13.34 8.23 0.34
N TYR A 371 -12.37 8.95 0.91
CA TYR A 371 -11.27 9.56 0.17
C TYR A 371 -10.46 8.52 -0.63
N GLN A 372 -10.15 7.39 0.00
CA GLN A 372 -9.43 6.30 -0.66
C GLN A 372 -10.22 5.74 -1.86
N ALA A 373 -11.55 5.66 -1.76
CA ALA A 373 -12.39 5.23 -2.88
C ALA A 373 -12.38 6.27 -4.03
N CYS A 374 -12.34 7.57 -3.72
CA CYS A 374 -12.20 8.63 -4.73
C CYS A 374 -10.87 8.53 -5.47
N THR A 375 -9.77 8.35 -4.74
CA THR A 375 -8.43 8.20 -5.33
C THR A 375 -8.35 6.93 -6.20
N ALA A 376 -8.88 5.81 -5.71
CA ALA A 376 -8.95 4.56 -6.45
C ALA A 376 -9.77 4.68 -7.74
N PHE A 377 -10.88 5.43 -7.72
CA PHE A 377 -11.70 5.70 -8.91
C PHE A 377 -10.93 6.51 -9.97
N LEU A 378 -10.27 7.59 -9.58
CA LEU A 378 -9.49 8.42 -10.50
C LEU A 378 -8.31 7.63 -11.11
N GLN A 379 -7.62 6.84 -10.29
CA GLN A 379 -6.54 5.97 -10.76
C GLN A 379 -7.09 4.87 -11.70
N ALA A 380 -8.19 4.22 -11.33
CA ALA A 380 -8.81 3.15 -12.11
C ALA A 380 -9.33 3.60 -13.48
N THR A 381 -9.72 4.86 -13.61
CA THR A 381 -10.16 5.47 -14.88
C THR A 381 -9.03 6.09 -15.70
N GLY A 382 -7.76 5.82 -15.35
CA GLY A 382 -6.58 6.25 -16.10
C GLY A 382 -6.17 7.70 -15.88
N LYS A 383 -6.82 8.47 -14.99
CA LYS A 383 -6.45 9.87 -14.68
C LYS A 383 -5.42 9.94 -13.55
N ALA A 384 -4.21 9.49 -13.87
CA ALA A 384 -3.08 9.48 -12.95
C ALA A 384 -2.77 10.87 -12.36
N SER A 385 -2.84 11.93 -13.18
CA SER A 385 -2.57 13.31 -12.74
C SER A 385 -3.49 13.77 -11.60
N TYR A 386 -4.78 13.44 -11.67
CA TYR A 386 -5.74 13.78 -10.62
C TYR A 386 -5.49 12.97 -9.34
N ALA A 387 -5.15 11.68 -9.48
CA ALA A 387 -4.81 10.84 -8.35
C ALA A 387 -3.50 11.29 -7.67
N ILE A 388 -2.48 11.69 -8.45
CA ILE A 388 -1.22 12.28 -7.94
C ILE A 388 -1.53 13.57 -7.20
N ALA A 389 -2.31 14.48 -7.82
CA ALA A 389 -2.67 15.74 -7.20
C ALA A 389 -3.36 15.55 -5.84
N LEU A 390 -4.29 14.60 -5.73
CA LEU A 390 -4.93 14.26 -4.44
C LEU A 390 -3.94 13.72 -3.43
N SER A 391 -3.01 12.83 -3.85
CA SER A 391 -2.00 12.26 -2.96
C SER A 391 -1.07 13.34 -2.41
N VAL A 392 -0.54 14.22 -3.28
CA VAL A 392 0.33 15.33 -2.90
C VAL A 392 -0.43 16.32 -2.01
N LEU A 393 -1.68 16.60 -2.34
CA LEU A 393 -2.50 17.55 -1.62
C LEU A 393 -2.77 17.05 -0.19
N ARG A 394 -3.21 15.80 -0.02
CA ARG A 394 -3.53 15.25 1.31
C ARG A 394 -2.30 15.11 2.19
N GLN A 395 -1.23 14.47 1.70
CA GLN A 395 -0.06 14.12 2.53
C GLN A 395 0.99 15.23 2.62
N GLY A 396 1.04 16.13 1.64
CA GLY A 396 2.01 17.23 1.59
C GLY A 396 1.35 18.58 1.83
N ALA A 397 0.64 19.09 0.81
CA ALA A 397 0.19 20.47 0.77
C ALA A 397 -0.89 20.85 1.80
N LEU A 398 -1.68 19.88 2.28
CA LEU A 398 -2.63 20.13 3.38
C LEU A 398 -2.06 19.70 4.73
N TYR A 399 -1.53 18.47 4.83
CA TYR A 399 -1.13 17.94 6.13
C TYR A 399 -0.01 18.73 6.78
N VAL A 400 1.07 19.03 6.06
CA VAL A 400 2.23 19.68 6.62
C VAL A 400 1.92 21.12 7.08
N PRO A 401 1.33 22.01 6.25
CA PRO A 401 0.96 23.36 6.73
C PRO A 401 -0.08 23.32 7.86
N CYS A 402 -1.10 22.45 7.75
CA CYS A 402 -2.12 22.30 8.79
C CYS A 402 -1.49 21.92 10.13
N MET A 403 -0.53 21.00 10.12
CA MET A 403 0.21 20.55 11.30
C MET A 403 0.94 21.72 12.01
N TYR A 404 1.68 22.56 11.26
CA TYR A 404 2.37 23.71 11.83
C TYR A 404 1.39 24.79 12.31
N ILE A 405 0.35 25.09 11.55
CA ILE A 405 -0.67 26.08 11.92
C ILE A 405 -1.40 25.65 13.19
N MET A 406 -1.87 24.41 13.25
CA MET A 406 -2.62 23.89 14.39
C MET A 406 -1.74 23.71 15.63
N ASN A 407 -0.48 23.32 15.45
CA ASN A 407 0.49 23.27 16.54
C ASN A 407 0.72 24.68 17.12
N GLY A 408 0.89 25.69 16.28
CA GLY A 408 1.06 27.09 16.71
C GLY A 408 -0.19 27.67 17.39
N ALA A 409 -1.39 27.28 16.96
CA ALA A 409 -2.65 27.79 17.50
C ALA A 409 -3.10 27.12 18.81
N ALA A 410 -2.90 25.79 18.95
CA ALA A 410 -3.46 25.00 20.05
C ALA A 410 -2.48 23.97 20.64
N GLY A 411 -1.20 24.05 20.30
CA GLY A 411 -0.17 23.16 20.83
C GLY A 411 -0.46 21.69 20.54
N LEU A 412 -0.27 20.83 21.53
CA LEU A 412 -0.51 19.39 21.41
C LEU A 412 -1.94 19.06 20.96
N ASN A 413 -2.94 19.75 21.48
CA ASN A 413 -4.32 19.57 21.04
C ASN A 413 -4.49 19.85 19.55
N GLY A 414 -3.83 20.89 19.03
CA GLY A 414 -3.81 21.18 17.59
C GLY A 414 -3.22 20.03 16.78
N LEU A 415 -2.08 19.48 17.22
CA LEU A 415 -1.46 18.32 16.55
C LEU A 415 -2.39 17.10 16.50
N MET A 416 -3.15 16.84 17.57
CA MET A 416 -4.11 15.74 17.63
C MET A 416 -5.20 15.86 16.56
N TYR A 417 -5.68 17.09 16.28
CA TYR A 417 -6.73 17.34 15.29
C TYR A 417 -6.21 17.44 13.85
N THR A 418 -4.91 17.59 13.63
CA THR A 418 -4.33 17.80 12.29
C THR A 418 -4.79 16.78 11.28
N GLY A 419 -4.71 15.49 11.62
CA GLY A 419 -5.14 14.39 10.73
C GLY A 419 -6.62 14.49 10.37
N ALA A 420 -7.47 14.72 11.36
CA ALA A 420 -8.91 14.80 11.15
C ALA A 420 -9.31 15.99 10.26
N VAL A 421 -8.75 17.16 10.52
CA VAL A 421 -9.00 18.37 9.68
C VAL A 421 -8.50 18.16 8.26
N THR A 422 -7.31 17.60 8.10
CA THR A 422 -6.75 17.30 6.77
C THR A 422 -7.61 16.31 6.01
N ASP A 423 -8.13 15.25 6.65
CA ASP A 423 -8.99 14.27 6.02
C ASP A 423 -10.33 14.86 5.56
N VAL A 424 -10.92 15.76 6.33
CA VAL A 424 -12.14 16.50 5.93
C VAL A 424 -11.88 17.35 4.69
N LEU A 425 -10.81 18.15 4.70
CA LEU A 425 -10.46 19.03 3.58
C LEU A 425 -10.10 18.21 2.32
N ALA A 426 -9.27 17.19 2.48
CA ALA A 426 -8.88 16.32 1.37
C ALA A 426 -10.08 15.59 0.76
N PHE A 427 -11.01 15.12 1.59
CA PHE A 427 -12.23 14.46 1.12
C PHE A 427 -13.14 15.43 0.35
N ALA A 428 -13.33 16.65 0.84
CA ALA A 428 -14.12 17.67 0.14
C ALA A 428 -13.56 17.96 -1.26
N ILE A 429 -12.23 18.09 -1.38
CA ILE A 429 -11.55 18.30 -2.66
C ILE A 429 -11.67 17.06 -3.54
N ALA A 430 -11.48 15.85 -2.98
CA ALA A 430 -11.58 14.60 -3.72
C ALA A 430 -12.98 14.41 -4.32
N ILE A 431 -14.05 14.70 -3.58
CA ILE A 431 -15.42 14.67 -4.10
C ILE A 431 -15.62 15.67 -5.23
N ALA A 432 -15.16 16.90 -5.08
CA ALA A 432 -15.28 17.92 -6.13
C ALA A 432 -14.58 17.46 -7.42
N MET A 433 -13.37 16.91 -7.32
CA MET A 433 -12.63 16.36 -8.46
C MET A 433 -13.34 15.16 -9.08
N CYS A 434 -13.87 14.24 -8.27
CA CYS A 434 -14.63 13.08 -8.77
C CYS A 434 -15.93 13.49 -9.46
N ILE A 435 -16.65 14.49 -8.95
CA ILE A 435 -17.88 15.01 -9.58
C ILE A 435 -17.53 15.68 -10.92
N GLY A 436 -16.48 16.49 -10.96
CA GLY A 436 -15.99 17.11 -12.20
C GLY A 436 -15.63 16.05 -13.25
N TRP A 437 -14.85 15.03 -12.85
CA TRP A 437 -14.46 13.94 -13.73
C TRP A 437 -15.65 13.11 -14.22
N LYS A 438 -16.59 12.76 -13.32
CA LYS A 438 -17.82 12.07 -13.67
C LYS A 438 -18.65 12.85 -14.72
N ARG A 439 -18.75 14.17 -14.58
CA ARG A 439 -19.49 15.01 -15.56
C ARG A 439 -18.84 14.94 -16.94
N ARG A 440 -17.50 14.99 -17.04
CA ARG A 440 -16.76 14.85 -18.31
C ARG A 440 -16.95 13.47 -18.94
N ILE A 441 -16.92 12.40 -18.13
CA ILE A 441 -17.21 11.03 -18.58
C ILE A 441 -18.62 10.96 -19.21
N LEU A 442 -19.63 11.49 -18.52
CA LEU A 442 -21.02 11.40 -18.98
C LEU A 442 -21.33 12.28 -20.21
N ARG A 443 -20.56 13.35 -20.43
CA ARG A 443 -20.67 14.20 -21.62
C ARG A 443 -19.98 13.63 -22.86
N GLY A 444 -19.28 12.51 -22.71
CA GLY A 444 -18.52 11.90 -23.82
C GLY A 444 -17.26 12.67 -24.23
N GLU A 445 -16.83 13.66 -23.42
CA GLU A 445 -15.64 14.50 -23.68
C GLU A 445 -14.33 13.68 -23.65
N LEU A 446 -14.42 12.36 -23.49
CA LEU A 446 -13.29 11.43 -23.42
C LEU A 446 -12.89 10.86 -24.79
N GLY A 447 -13.63 11.23 -25.86
CA GLY A 447 -13.47 10.62 -27.20
C GLY A 447 -12.10 10.82 -27.84
N GLU A 448 -11.37 11.88 -27.50
CA GLU A 448 -10.05 12.18 -28.09
C GLU A 448 -8.88 11.88 -27.17
N GLU A 449 -8.97 12.15 -25.87
CA GLU A 449 -7.85 11.93 -24.93
C GLU A 449 -7.67 10.47 -24.47
N SER A 450 -8.79 9.73 -24.30
CA SER A 450 -8.70 8.32 -23.85
C SER A 450 -8.42 7.36 -25.00
N THR A 451 -8.87 7.70 -26.22
CA THR A 451 -8.54 6.97 -27.44
C THR A 451 -7.09 7.23 -27.84
N THR A 452 -6.55 8.39 -27.54
CA THR A 452 -5.13 8.73 -27.76
C THR A 452 -4.23 8.05 -26.75
N ALA A 453 -4.65 7.95 -25.47
CA ALA A 453 -3.91 7.20 -24.43
C ALA A 453 -4.00 5.67 -24.61
N ALA A 454 -5.03 5.16 -25.26
CA ALA A 454 -5.17 3.74 -25.63
C ALA A 454 -4.59 3.41 -27.01
N LYS A 455 -4.49 4.39 -27.92
CA LYS A 455 -3.95 4.25 -29.28
C LYS A 455 -2.53 4.81 -29.46
N SER A 456 -2.03 5.62 -28.53
CA SER A 456 -0.64 6.10 -28.46
C SER A 456 0.18 5.28 -27.48
#